data_b8cdd4e1052fd05d1957b03478f36056
#
_entry.id   b8cdd4e1052fd05d1957b03478f36056
#
_cell.length_a   1.000
_cell.length_b   1.000
_cell.length_c   1.000
_cell.angle_alpha   90.00
_cell.angle_beta   90.00
_cell.angle_gamma   90.00
#
_symmetry.space_group_name_H-M   'P 1'
#
loop_
_entity.id
_entity.type
_entity.pdbx_description
1 polymer ?
#
loop_
_entity_poly.entity_id
_entity_poly.type
_entity_poly.pdbx_seq_one_letter_code
_entity_poly.pdbx_strand_id
1 'polypeptide(L)'
;MILMHDIVRDGDPVLRQVAKPLTFPLSDEDKAFGEEMMEYLINSQDPKIAEKHQLRAGVGLAAPQVGRSIQMAALLVPNDEGEIIFKDIFVNPKIISESVRQACIAEGEGCLSVDTNIEGYVPRPNKLKIRYNTLDGEEKTIQLKGYPAIVASHEIDHLNGHLFYDRIN
;
A
#
# COMPACT_ATOMS: atom_id res chain seq x y z
N MET A 1 -9.07 0.42 -15.70
CA MET A 1 -7.95 -0.44 -15.28
C MET A 1 -6.68 0.40 -15.12
N ILE A 2 -6.05 0.32 -13.96
CA ILE A 2 -4.80 1.06 -13.70
C ILE A 2 -3.64 0.32 -14.36
N LEU A 3 -2.80 1.06 -15.08
CA LEU A 3 -1.61 0.56 -15.76
C LEU A 3 -0.36 1.28 -15.23
N MET A 4 0.82 0.81 -15.62
CA MET A 4 2.08 1.41 -15.13
C MET A 4 2.19 2.90 -15.41
N HIS A 5 1.66 3.39 -16.54
CA HIS A 5 1.72 4.82 -16.84
C HIS A 5 0.82 5.67 -15.93
N ASP A 6 -0.13 5.04 -15.22
CA ASP A 6 -0.98 5.73 -14.25
C ASP A 6 -0.31 5.89 -12.89
N ILE A 7 0.77 5.14 -12.64
CA ILE A 7 1.49 5.20 -11.38
C ILE A 7 2.53 6.32 -11.45
N VAL A 8 2.39 7.31 -10.55
CA VAL A 8 3.34 8.42 -10.48
C VAL A 8 4.65 7.96 -9.88
N ARG A 9 5.72 8.58 -10.35
CA ARG A 9 7.08 8.22 -9.96
C ARG A 9 7.66 9.20 -8.96
N ASP A 10 8.68 8.73 -8.23
CA ASP A 10 9.43 9.51 -7.28
C ASP A 10 9.88 10.84 -7.90
N GLY A 11 9.73 11.92 -7.16
CA GLY A 11 9.94 13.28 -7.65
C GLY A 11 8.63 14.03 -7.87
N ASP A 12 7.51 13.34 -8.02
CA ASP A 12 6.20 13.99 -8.12
C ASP A 12 5.78 14.50 -6.73
N PRO A 13 5.39 15.79 -6.62
CA PRO A 13 5.02 16.36 -5.30
C PRO A 13 3.91 15.63 -4.58
N VAL A 14 2.99 14.96 -5.28
CA VAL A 14 1.88 14.25 -4.64
C VAL A 14 2.37 13.17 -3.67
N LEU A 15 3.54 12.57 -3.93
CA LEU A 15 4.11 11.52 -3.08
C LEU A 15 4.64 12.06 -1.76
N ARG A 16 4.82 13.37 -1.65
CA ARG A 16 5.33 14.01 -0.43
C ARG A 16 4.25 14.78 0.34
N GLN A 17 3.01 14.73 -0.12
CA GLN A 17 1.88 15.36 0.56
C GLN A 17 1.28 14.42 1.60
N VAL A 18 0.69 15.01 2.63
CA VAL A 18 -0.16 14.25 3.55
C VAL A 18 -1.54 14.13 2.88
N ALA A 19 -1.96 12.91 2.65
CA ALA A 19 -3.24 12.63 1.99
C ALA A 19 -4.42 13.08 2.85
N LYS A 20 -5.51 13.50 2.20
CA LYS A 20 -6.68 14.00 2.90
C LYS A 20 -7.58 12.85 3.34
N PRO A 21 -8.13 12.90 4.57
CA PRO A 21 -9.11 11.91 4.99
C PRO A 21 -10.38 12.00 4.15
N LEU A 22 -11.06 10.88 4.01
CA LEU A 22 -12.33 10.79 3.29
C LEU A 22 -13.49 10.84 4.28
N THR A 23 -14.62 11.36 3.81
CA THR A 23 -15.86 11.38 4.60
C THR A 23 -16.83 10.33 4.07
N PHE A 24 -17.72 9.85 4.92
CA PHE A 24 -18.67 8.79 4.58
C PHE A 24 -20.09 9.35 4.48
N PRO A 25 -20.93 8.78 3.59
CA PRO A 25 -20.60 7.69 2.68
C PRO A 25 -19.67 8.14 1.56
N LEU A 26 -18.82 7.20 1.08
CA LEU A 26 -17.95 7.48 -0.05
C LEU A 26 -18.78 7.65 -1.33
N SER A 27 -18.28 8.46 -2.25
CA SER A 27 -18.87 8.54 -3.59
C SER A 27 -18.67 7.23 -4.35
N ASP A 28 -19.52 6.99 -5.34
CA ASP A 28 -19.36 5.82 -6.20
C ASP A 28 -18.02 5.84 -6.92
N GLU A 29 -17.54 7.03 -7.29
CA GLU A 29 -16.22 7.22 -7.91
C GLU A 29 -15.10 6.77 -6.97
N ASP A 30 -15.14 7.15 -5.70
CA ASP A 30 -14.10 6.77 -4.74
C ASP A 30 -14.13 5.26 -4.44
N LYS A 31 -15.32 4.66 -4.35
CA LYS A 31 -15.45 3.21 -4.19
C LYS A 31 -14.86 2.47 -5.38
N ALA A 32 -15.20 2.91 -6.59
CA ALA A 32 -14.68 2.32 -7.82
C ALA A 32 -13.17 2.45 -7.91
N PHE A 33 -12.62 3.59 -7.49
CA PHE A 33 -11.17 3.82 -7.46
C PHE A 33 -10.47 2.84 -6.53
N GLY A 34 -11.01 2.61 -5.33
CA GLY A 34 -10.46 1.62 -4.40
C GLY A 34 -10.44 0.22 -5.02
N GLU A 35 -11.51 -0.16 -5.68
CA GLU A 35 -11.60 -1.45 -6.36
C GLU A 35 -10.62 -1.54 -7.54
N GLU A 36 -10.40 -0.45 -8.26
CA GLU A 36 -9.41 -0.41 -9.34
C GLU A 36 -7.97 -0.59 -8.82
N MET A 37 -7.65 -0.02 -7.66
CA MET A 37 -6.35 -0.23 -7.05
C MET A 37 -6.15 -1.71 -6.68
N MET A 38 -7.17 -2.35 -6.12
CA MET A 38 -7.11 -3.77 -5.81
C MET A 38 -6.99 -4.59 -7.09
N GLU A 39 -7.72 -4.24 -8.14
CA GLU A 39 -7.63 -4.89 -9.44
C GLU A 39 -6.20 -4.82 -9.99
N TYR A 40 -5.54 -3.67 -9.86
CA TYR A 40 -4.14 -3.55 -10.28
C TYR A 40 -3.27 -4.59 -9.58
N LEU A 41 -3.40 -4.72 -8.25
CA LEU A 41 -2.61 -5.68 -7.49
C LEU A 41 -2.87 -7.11 -7.94
N ILE A 42 -4.14 -7.46 -8.13
CA ILE A 42 -4.53 -8.79 -8.60
C ILE A 42 -3.92 -9.07 -9.98
N ASN A 43 -4.08 -8.12 -10.91
CA ASN A 43 -3.54 -8.25 -12.26
C ASN A 43 -2.02 -8.35 -12.26
N SER A 44 -1.35 -7.57 -11.40
CA SER A 44 0.10 -7.53 -11.34
C SER A 44 0.71 -8.82 -10.77
N GLN A 45 -0.09 -9.58 -10.01
CA GLN A 45 0.35 -10.86 -9.44
C GLN A 45 -0.04 -12.05 -10.32
N ASP A 46 -0.79 -11.83 -11.39
CA ASP A 46 -1.10 -12.85 -12.38
C ASP A 46 -0.06 -12.78 -13.50
N PRO A 47 0.79 -13.81 -13.67
CA PRO A 47 1.88 -13.74 -14.64
C PRO A 47 1.43 -13.45 -16.09
N LYS A 48 0.27 -13.97 -16.48
CA LYS A 48 -0.24 -13.78 -17.86
C LYS A 48 -0.71 -12.34 -18.07
N ILE A 49 -1.46 -11.79 -17.11
CA ILE A 49 -1.99 -10.43 -17.19
C ILE A 49 -0.85 -9.42 -17.05
N ALA A 50 0.05 -9.67 -16.11
CA ALA A 50 1.20 -8.80 -15.88
C ALA A 50 2.11 -8.72 -17.13
N GLU A 51 2.36 -9.85 -17.79
CA GLU A 51 3.14 -9.86 -19.01
C GLU A 51 2.43 -9.11 -20.14
N LYS A 52 1.13 -9.38 -20.33
CA LYS A 52 0.34 -8.75 -21.38
C LYS A 52 0.32 -7.22 -21.28
N HIS A 53 0.25 -6.69 -20.07
CA HIS A 53 0.14 -5.25 -19.83
C HIS A 53 1.42 -4.63 -19.26
N GLN A 54 2.50 -5.42 -19.16
CA GLN A 54 3.80 -4.97 -18.65
C GLN A 54 3.71 -4.35 -17.26
N LEU A 55 3.00 -5.03 -16.36
CA LEU A 55 2.80 -4.58 -14.98
C LEU A 55 3.93 -5.10 -14.08
N ARG A 56 4.46 -4.21 -13.23
CA ARG A 56 5.31 -4.65 -12.12
C ARG A 56 4.44 -5.22 -11.02
N ALA A 57 4.82 -6.37 -10.48
CA ALA A 57 4.10 -6.98 -9.38
C ALA A 57 4.16 -6.09 -8.13
N GLY A 58 3.01 -5.90 -7.50
CA GLY A 58 2.88 -5.15 -6.26
C GLY A 58 2.02 -5.86 -5.26
N VAL A 59 2.28 -5.62 -3.98
CA VAL A 59 1.51 -6.18 -2.86
C VAL A 59 0.71 -5.11 -2.13
N GLY A 60 0.97 -3.85 -2.43
CA GLY A 60 0.24 -2.70 -1.91
C GLY A 60 0.31 -1.53 -2.87
N LEU A 61 -0.73 -0.71 -2.84
CA LEU A 61 -0.83 0.49 -3.67
C LEU A 61 -1.64 1.55 -2.92
N ALA A 62 -1.04 2.72 -2.72
CA ALA A 62 -1.67 3.84 -2.05
C ALA A 62 -2.21 4.85 -3.08
N ALA A 63 -3.30 5.51 -2.75
CA ALA A 63 -3.94 6.47 -3.65
C ALA A 63 -3.01 7.57 -4.18
N PRO A 64 -2.10 8.14 -3.36
CA PRO A 64 -1.14 9.12 -3.90
C PRO A 64 -0.29 8.58 -5.04
N GLN A 65 0.02 7.29 -5.06
CA GLN A 65 0.78 6.68 -6.14
C GLN A 65 0.02 6.66 -7.48
N VAL A 66 -1.29 6.91 -7.45
CA VAL A 66 -2.12 7.02 -8.65
C VAL A 66 -2.57 8.48 -8.85
N GLY A 67 -1.88 9.41 -8.18
CA GLY A 67 -2.13 10.84 -8.34
C GLY A 67 -3.26 11.41 -7.50
N ARG A 68 -3.86 10.63 -6.60
CA ARG A 68 -4.96 11.09 -5.74
C ARG A 68 -4.50 11.18 -4.29
N SER A 69 -4.47 12.38 -3.75
CA SER A 69 -4.03 12.62 -2.38
C SER A 69 -5.17 12.42 -1.39
N ILE A 70 -5.63 11.17 -1.29
CA ILE A 70 -6.71 10.75 -0.37
C ILE A 70 -6.22 9.58 0.48
N GLN A 71 -6.82 9.44 1.67
CA GLN A 71 -6.44 8.41 2.66
C GLN A 71 -7.05 7.05 2.29
N MET A 72 -6.49 6.42 1.25
CA MET A 72 -6.95 5.11 0.77
C MET A 72 -5.76 4.31 0.26
N ALA A 73 -5.73 3.02 0.59
CA ALA A 73 -4.69 2.10 0.12
C ALA A 73 -5.25 0.70 -0.01
N ALA A 74 -4.78 -0.04 -1.01
CA ALA A 74 -5.12 -1.44 -1.22
C ALA A 74 -3.94 -2.33 -0.86
N LEU A 75 -4.20 -3.47 -0.23
CA LEU A 75 -3.19 -4.46 0.12
C LEU A 75 -3.63 -5.84 -0.38
N LEU A 76 -2.71 -6.54 -1.00
CA LEU A 76 -2.89 -7.93 -1.45
C LEU A 76 -1.60 -8.67 -1.19
N VAL A 77 -1.50 -9.32 -0.04
CA VAL A 77 -0.25 -9.84 0.50
C VAL A 77 -0.21 -11.37 0.39
N PRO A 78 0.68 -11.92 -0.46
CA PRO A 78 0.87 -13.36 -0.55
C PRO A 78 1.95 -13.85 0.42
N ASN A 79 1.92 -15.15 0.72
CA ASN A 79 3.05 -15.81 1.38
C ASN A 79 4.04 -16.34 0.32
N ASP A 80 5.06 -17.06 0.76
CA ASP A 80 6.10 -17.61 -0.14
C ASP A 80 5.55 -18.62 -1.15
N GLU A 81 4.43 -19.26 -0.84
CA GLU A 81 3.77 -20.23 -1.73
C GLU A 81 2.76 -19.54 -2.67
N GLY A 82 2.64 -18.22 -2.61
CA GLY A 82 1.70 -17.49 -3.46
C GLY A 82 0.27 -17.45 -2.94
N GLU A 83 0.03 -17.99 -1.75
CA GLU A 83 -1.29 -17.94 -1.12
C GLU A 83 -1.52 -16.57 -0.50
N ILE A 84 -2.70 -15.98 -0.72
CA ILE A 84 -3.03 -14.67 -0.16
C ILE A 84 -3.30 -14.83 1.34
N ILE A 85 -2.49 -14.15 2.15
CA ILE A 85 -2.61 -14.17 3.61
C ILE A 85 -3.26 -12.91 4.18
N PHE A 86 -3.34 -11.84 3.38
CA PHE A 86 -4.08 -10.65 3.74
C PHE A 86 -4.54 -9.92 2.48
N LYS A 87 -5.80 -9.48 2.47
CA LYS A 87 -6.40 -8.72 1.36
C LYS A 87 -7.44 -7.76 1.92
N ASP A 88 -7.22 -6.46 1.76
CA ASP A 88 -8.22 -5.47 2.12
C ASP A 88 -7.90 -4.11 1.50
N ILE A 89 -8.88 -3.21 1.55
CA ILE A 89 -8.75 -1.81 1.16
C ILE A 89 -8.95 -0.98 2.41
N PHE A 90 -7.94 -0.16 2.75
CA PHE A 90 -7.98 0.72 3.90
C PHE A 90 -8.48 2.10 3.50
N VAL A 91 -9.49 2.61 4.21
CA VAL A 91 -9.91 4.02 4.10
C VAL A 91 -9.66 4.66 5.46
N ASN A 92 -8.98 5.81 5.46
CA ASN A 92 -8.60 6.54 6.66
C ASN A 92 -7.87 5.64 7.69
N PRO A 93 -6.86 4.88 7.29
CA PRO A 93 -6.17 4.00 8.23
C PRO A 93 -5.38 4.80 9.26
N LYS A 94 -5.37 4.30 10.49
CA LYS A 94 -4.62 4.89 11.58
C LYS A 94 -3.95 3.79 12.39
N ILE A 95 -2.65 3.91 12.59
CA ILE A 95 -1.90 3.03 13.46
C ILE A 95 -2.20 3.45 14.90
N ILE A 96 -2.84 2.56 15.67
CA ILE A 96 -3.21 2.87 17.06
C ILE A 96 -2.26 2.24 18.07
N SER A 97 -1.48 1.25 17.67
CA SER A 97 -0.34 0.77 18.46
C SER A 97 0.64 0.03 17.56
N GLU A 98 1.89 0.03 17.98
CA GLU A 98 2.95 -0.68 17.26
C GLU A 98 3.90 -1.33 18.25
N SER A 99 4.50 -2.45 17.86
CA SER A 99 5.47 -3.15 18.71
C SER A 99 6.78 -2.38 18.79
N VAL A 100 7.48 -2.55 19.91
CA VAL A 100 8.86 -2.06 20.05
C VAL A 100 9.79 -2.91 19.18
N ARG A 101 9.51 -4.22 19.09
CA ARG A 101 10.27 -5.12 18.22
C ARG A 101 10.05 -4.76 16.77
N GLN A 102 11.16 -4.66 16.03
CA GLN A 102 11.13 -4.32 14.60
C GLN A 102 11.45 -5.53 13.73
N ALA A 103 11.08 -5.43 12.47
CA ALA A 103 11.38 -6.40 11.44
C ALA A 103 11.72 -5.67 10.15
N CYS A 104 12.33 -6.36 9.20
CA CYS A 104 12.59 -5.82 7.87
C CYS A 104 12.53 -6.95 6.84
N ILE A 105 12.42 -6.58 5.57
CA ILE A 105 12.57 -7.53 4.48
C ILE A 105 14.07 -7.70 4.22
N ALA A 106 14.55 -8.94 4.25
CA ALA A 106 15.98 -9.22 4.11
C ALA A 106 16.57 -8.70 2.80
N GLU A 107 15.81 -8.75 1.70
CA GLU A 107 16.22 -8.28 0.39
C GLU A 107 16.07 -6.76 0.21
N GLY A 108 15.56 -6.07 1.24
CA GLY A 108 15.20 -4.66 1.14
C GLY A 108 13.80 -4.47 0.57
N GLU A 109 13.34 -3.24 0.54
CA GLU A 109 12.03 -2.91 0.00
C GLU A 109 12.14 -2.31 -1.40
N GLY A 110 11.07 -2.45 -2.16
CA GLY A 110 10.88 -1.78 -3.43
C GLY A 110 9.55 -1.03 -3.42
N CYS A 111 9.31 -0.25 -4.44
CA CYS A 111 8.09 0.51 -4.57
C CYS A 111 7.77 0.73 -6.06
N LEU A 112 6.50 0.62 -6.40
CA LEU A 112 6.05 0.84 -7.79
C LEU A 112 6.36 2.26 -8.28
N SER A 113 6.47 3.22 -7.35
CA SER A 113 6.79 4.62 -7.67
C SER A 113 8.29 4.90 -7.73
N VAL A 114 9.14 3.93 -7.40
CA VAL A 114 10.59 4.08 -7.38
C VAL A 114 11.19 3.07 -8.36
N ASP A 115 11.71 3.58 -9.49
CA ASP A 115 12.22 2.71 -10.55
C ASP A 115 13.62 2.17 -10.28
N THR A 116 14.40 2.90 -9.49
CA THR A 116 15.77 2.47 -9.14
C THR A 116 15.74 1.54 -7.94
N ASN A 117 16.66 0.57 -7.94
CA ASN A 117 16.86 -0.29 -6.79
C ASN A 117 17.68 0.47 -5.73
N ILE A 118 17.06 0.75 -4.58
CA ILE A 118 17.72 1.42 -3.45
C ILE A 118 17.98 0.37 -2.39
N GLU A 119 19.25 0.09 -2.15
CA GLU A 119 19.67 -0.93 -1.19
C GLU A 119 19.57 -0.41 0.25
N GLY A 120 19.34 -1.33 1.18
CA GLY A 120 19.31 -1.05 2.60
C GLY A 120 18.13 -1.72 3.28
N TYR A 121 18.23 -1.82 4.60
CA TYR A 121 17.16 -2.38 5.41
C TYR A 121 16.22 -1.25 5.84
N VAL A 122 14.92 -1.56 5.80
CA VAL A 122 13.87 -0.63 6.24
C VAL A 122 13.28 -1.20 7.52
N PRO A 123 13.71 -0.73 8.71
CA PRO A 123 13.16 -1.23 9.96
C PRO A 123 11.73 -0.74 10.15
N ARG A 124 10.83 -1.67 10.46
CA ARG A 124 9.41 -1.40 10.69
C ARG A 124 8.92 -2.17 11.91
N PRO A 125 7.87 -1.71 12.59
CA PRO A 125 7.31 -2.50 13.69
C PRO A 125 6.91 -3.89 13.20
N ASN A 126 7.23 -4.92 13.99
CA ASN A 126 6.88 -6.30 13.66
C ASN A 126 5.37 -6.56 13.79
N LYS A 127 4.70 -5.80 14.65
CA LYS A 127 3.25 -5.88 14.84
C LYS A 127 2.65 -4.49 14.79
N LEU A 128 1.50 -4.39 14.14
CA LEU A 128 0.71 -3.14 14.08
C LEU A 128 -0.72 -3.43 14.43
N LYS A 129 -1.33 -2.52 15.19
CA LYS A 129 -2.76 -2.48 15.37
C LYS A 129 -3.29 -1.28 14.61
N ILE A 130 -4.20 -1.53 13.68
CA ILE A 130 -4.67 -0.52 12.72
C ILE A 130 -6.17 -0.41 12.81
N ARG A 131 -6.68 0.82 12.91
CA ARG A 131 -8.10 1.13 12.79
C ARG A 131 -8.33 1.77 11.43
N TYR A 132 -9.31 1.30 10.69
CA TYR A 132 -9.64 1.82 9.37
C TYR A 132 -11.10 1.60 9.05
N ASN A 133 -11.57 2.23 7.98
CA ASN A 133 -12.91 2.00 7.45
C ASN A 133 -12.83 1.23 6.14
N THR A 134 -13.82 0.38 5.88
CA THR A 134 -13.99 -0.26 4.58
C THR A 134 -14.58 0.72 3.59
N LEU A 135 -14.68 0.33 2.30
CA LEU A 135 -15.32 1.16 1.29
C LEU A 135 -16.79 1.46 1.62
N ASP A 136 -17.45 0.58 2.37
CA ASP A 136 -18.84 0.76 2.79
C ASP A 136 -18.97 1.58 4.09
N GLY A 137 -17.86 2.03 4.65
CA GLY A 137 -17.87 2.85 5.85
C GLY A 137 -17.83 2.07 7.16
N GLU A 138 -17.78 0.75 7.11
CA GLU A 138 -17.67 -0.09 8.29
C GLU A 138 -16.31 0.11 8.96
N GLU A 139 -16.29 0.40 10.26
CA GLU A 139 -15.06 0.56 11.02
C GLU A 139 -14.51 -0.81 11.45
N LYS A 140 -13.23 -1.01 11.22
CA LYS A 140 -12.52 -2.23 11.62
C LYS A 140 -11.25 -1.87 12.39
N THR A 141 -10.92 -2.74 13.35
CA THR A 141 -9.63 -2.72 14.03
C THR A 141 -8.99 -4.09 13.84
N ILE A 142 -7.79 -4.11 13.31
CA ILE A 142 -7.08 -5.36 13.03
C ILE A 142 -5.68 -5.31 13.61
N GLN A 143 -5.10 -6.48 13.84
CA GLN A 143 -3.70 -6.61 14.22
C GLN A 143 -2.98 -7.40 13.13
N LEU A 144 -1.89 -6.82 12.62
CA LEU A 144 -1.03 -7.46 11.62
C LEU A 144 0.33 -7.75 12.22
N LYS A 145 0.95 -8.82 11.75
CA LYS A 145 2.27 -9.27 12.22
C LYS A 145 3.11 -9.71 11.03
N GLY A 146 4.41 -9.41 11.10
CA GLY A 146 5.35 -9.85 10.07
C GLY A 146 5.16 -9.13 8.75
N TYR A 147 5.22 -9.86 7.65
CA TYR A 147 5.17 -9.30 6.31
C TYR A 147 3.92 -8.43 6.05
N PRO A 148 2.70 -8.85 6.40
CA PRO A 148 1.54 -7.95 6.25
C PRO A 148 1.67 -6.65 7.02
N ALA A 149 2.30 -6.66 8.20
CA ALA A 149 2.54 -5.43 8.96
C ALA A 149 3.53 -4.53 8.24
N ILE A 150 4.58 -5.09 7.64
CA ILE A 150 5.56 -4.34 6.86
C ILE A 150 4.89 -3.67 5.66
N VAL A 151 4.06 -4.41 4.92
CA VAL A 151 3.34 -3.88 3.76
C VAL A 151 2.40 -2.76 4.18
N ALA A 152 1.62 -2.97 5.25
CA ALA A 152 0.71 -1.95 5.76
C ALA A 152 1.45 -0.68 6.18
N SER A 153 2.58 -0.83 6.85
CA SER A 153 3.43 0.30 7.26
C SER A 153 3.93 1.09 6.05
N HIS A 154 4.36 0.39 5.00
CA HIS A 154 4.82 1.00 3.75
C HIS A 154 3.70 1.83 3.09
N GLU A 155 2.47 1.27 3.00
CA GLU A 155 1.35 1.98 2.37
C GLU A 155 0.85 3.14 3.21
N ILE A 156 0.80 3.00 4.54
CA ILE A 156 0.40 4.10 5.42
C ILE A 156 1.44 5.23 5.36
N ASP A 157 2.73 4.90 5.22
CA ASP A 157 3.77 5.91 5.01
C ASP A 157 3.48 6.75 3.76
N HIS A 158 3.05 6.13 2.65
CA HIS A 158 2.66 6.88 1.45
C HIS A 158 1.55 7.88 1.73
N LEU A 159 0.60 7.52 2.58
CA LEU A 159 -0.51 8.42 2.95
C LEU A 159 -0.04 9.60 3.79
N ASN A 160 1.14 9.51 4.38
CA ASN A 160 1.75 10.56 5.19
C ASN A 160 2.93 11.26 4.47
N GLY A 161 3.11 10.97 3.18
CA GLY A 161 4.15 11.64 2.38
C GLY A 161 5.54 11.06 2.52
N HIS A 162 5.66 9.81 2.98
CA HIS A 162 6.94 9.13 3.17
C HIS A 162 7.16 8.03 2.15
N LEU A 163 8.40 7.89 1.70
CA LEU A 163 8.85 6.79 0.86
C LEU A 163 9.74 5.86 1.70
N PHE A 164 9.85 4.59 1.27
CA PHE A 164 10.56 3.58 2.06
C PHE A 164 12.01 3.96 2.35
N TYR A 165 12.68 4.59 1.40
CA TYR A 165 14.10 4.95 1.59
C TYR A 165 14.31 6.06 2.63
N ASP A 166 13.25 6.75 3.06
CA ASP A 166 13.33 7.69 4.18
C ASP A 166 13.68 7.00 5.48
N ARG A 167 13.42 5.69 5.57
CA ARG A 167 13.60 4.87 6.77
C ARG A 167 14.80 3.93 6.71
N ILE A 168 15.58 3.97 5.64
CA ILE A 168 16.75 3.10 5.52
C ILE A 168 17.75 3.38 6.63
N ASN A 169 18.17 2.32 7.27
CA ASN A 169 19.14 2.35 8.35
C ASN A 169 20.53 2.00 7.84
#